data_2c3711c1812f4858b2b50e5b65f228e4
#
_entry.id   2c3711c1812f4858b2b50e5b65f228e4
#
_cell.length_a   1.000
_cell.length_b   1.000
_cell.length_c   1.000
_cell.angle_alpha   90.00
_cell.angle_beta   90.00
_cell.angle_gamma   90.00
#
_symmetry.space_group_name_H-M   'P 1'
#
loop_
_entity.id
_entity.type
_entity.pdbx_description
1 polymer ?
#
loop_
_entity_poly.entity_id
_entity_poly.type
_entity_poly.pdbx_seq_one_letter_code
_entity_poly.pdbx_strand_id
1 'polypeptide(L)'
;DYITRGHSEHFQQWAEIDLKNVMRSSRNHPCIFQWSIGNEIEWTYPGNRSATGLFGNTDRNDKMDWTLWRTPVPPNSPEVVREFWRNYPRQTFSIGKTAAKLAKWSREMDTTRYVIANLILPTSSFETGYTDVLDIAGFSYKPAQYDYLREKYPNKIMMGTENVPRWYEWKACIERDYIAGVFLWTGVDYLGERRAQQWPQKATPEGPLDLAGFPRGSYYQFKSFWTDEPVIAIYTQTAKLSIFKKDADGNVVEKKKDYWKLAPRVWQNV
;
A
#
# COMPACT_ATOMS: atom_id res chain seq x y z
N ASP A 1 15.12 -8.44 14.88
CA ASP A 1 15.63 -7.09 14.67
C ASP A 1 15.47 -6.71 13.21
N TYR A 2 15.52 -5.43 12.90
CA TYR A 2 15.46 -4.94 11.51
C TYR A 2 16.78 -5.15 10.77
N ILE A 3 16.69 -5.21 9.44
CA ILE A 3 17.88 -5.32 8.60
C ILE A 3 18.62 -3.98 8.55
N THR A 4 19.94 -4.05 8.60
CA THR A 4 20.82 -2.87 8.53
C THR A 4 21.11 -2.48 7.08
N ARG A 5 20.28 -1.59 6.53
CA ARG A 5 20.43 -1.03 5.18
C ARG A 5 20.05 0.44 5.16
N GLY A 6 20.54 1.17 4.17
CA GLY A 6 20.24 2.60 4.00
C GLY A 6 20.65 3.40 5.22
N HIS A 7 19.73 4.13 5.79
CA HIS A 7 19.97 5.01 6.95
C HIS A 7 19.74 4.34 8.31
N SER A 8 19.62 3.01 8.36
CA SER A 8 19.33 2.27 9.61
C SER A 8 20.36 2.52 10.71
N GLU A 9 21.63 2.76 10.38
CA GLU A 9 22.69 3.09 11.33
C GLU A 9 22.43 4.40 12.10
N HIS A 10 21.73 5.33 11.48
CA HIS A 10 21.37 6.62 12.06
C HIS A 10 20.05 6.61 12.82
N PHE A 11 19.26 5.55 12.67
CA PHE A 11 17.88 5.49 13.18
C PHE A 11 17.79 5.73 14.69
N GLN A 12 18.65 5.10 15.48
CA GLN A 12 18.59 5.22 16.93
C GLN A 12 18.93 6.63 17.42
N GLN A 13 19.76 7.36 16.69
CA GLN A 13 20.17 8.71 17.02
C GLN A 13 19.17 9.76 16.52
N TRP A 14 18.64 9.58 15.32
CA TRP A 14 17.93 10.64 14.60
C TRP A 14 16.43 10.49 14.54
N ALA A 15 15.87 9.28 14.73
CA ALA A 15 14.45 9.03 14.53
C ALA A 15 13.53 9.94 15.37
N GLU A 16 13.88 10.18 16.64
CA GLU A 16 13.11 11.09 17.49
C GLU A 16 13.21 12.54 17.03
N ILE A 17 14.42 12.97 16.69
CA ILE A 17 14.70 14.35 16.27
C ILE A 17 13.94 14.66 14.98
N ASP A 18 14.04 13.79 13.99
CA ASP A 18 13.43 13.97 12.68
C ASP A 18 11.91 13.91 12.77
N LEU A 19 11.35 12.91 13.47
CA LEU A 19 9.91 12.80 13.69
C LEU A 19 9.34 14.06 14.33
N LYS A 20 9.96 14.52 15.42
CA LYS A 20 9.49 15.70 16.14
C LYS A 20 9.67 16.98 15.33
N ASN A 21 10.71 17.09 14.50
CA ASN A 21 10.91 18.24 13.61
C ASN A 21 9.85 18.29 12.50
N VAL A 22 9.55 17.17 11.85
CA VAL A 22 8.47 17.10 10.86
C VAL A 22 7.13 17.49 11.47
N MET A 23 6.81 16.95 12.63
CA MET A 23 5.56 17.30 13.32
C MET A 23 5.52 18.76 13.75
N ARG A 24 6.63 19.31 14.26
CA ARG A 24 6.72 20.71 14.68
C ARG A 24 6.49 21.67 13.51
N SER A 25 7.03 21.37 12.34
CA SER A 25 6.85 22.17 11.13
C SER A 25 5.44 22.08 10.54
N SER A 26 4.74 20.96 10.74
CA SER A 26 3.52 20.64 10.00
C SER A 26 2.22 20.66 10.83
N ARG A 27 2.28 20.49 12.16
CA ARG A 27 1.09 20.30 13.02
C ARG A 27 0.08 21.45 13.00
N ASN A 28 0.51 22.65 12.63
CA ASN A 28 -0.37 23.81 12.56
C ASN A 28 -1.08 23.96 11.19
N HIS A 29 -0.82 23.06 10.25
CA HIS A 29 -1.52 23.06 8.96
C HIS A 29 -2.85 22.31 9.08
N PRO A 30 -3.99 22.93 8.74
CA PRO A 30 -5.32 22.30 8.88
C PRO A 30 -5.52 21.05 8.03
N CYS A 31 -4.74 20.88 6.96
CA CYS A 31 -4.79 19.72 6.08
C CYS A 31 -4.17 18.45 6.70
N ILE A 32 -3.40 18.58 7.78
CA ILE A 32 -2.87 17.42 8.50
C ILE A 32 -3.97 16.87 9.41
N PHE A 33 -4.40 15.65 9.20
CA PHE A 33 -5.44 15.03 10.02
C PHE A 33 -4.99 13.75 10.75
N GLN A 34 -3.84 13.20 10.38
CA GLN A 34 -3.25 12.01 11.02
C GLN A 34 -1.73 11.97 10.82
N TRP A 35 -1.03 11.21 11.68
CA TRP A 35 0.41 11.02 11.65
C TRP A 35 0.76 9.57 11.38
N SER A 36 1.47 9.30 10.29
CA SER A 36 1.97 7.96 9.98
C SER A 36 3.38 7.77 10.55
N ILE A 37 3.56 6.71 11.36
CA ILE A 37 4.86 6.39 11.98
C ILE A 37 5.65 5.34 11.21
N GLY A 38 5.14 4.86 10.09
CA GLY A 38 5.86 3.88 9.27
C GLY A 38 5.11 3.53 7.99
N ASN A 39 5.89 3.28 6.94
CA ASN A 39 5.40 2.80 5.66
C ASN A 39 6.02 1.44 5.34
N GLU A 40 5.20 0.39 5.34
CA GLU A 40 5.59 -0.98 4.96
C GLU A 40 6.86 -1.48 5.68
N ILE A 41 7.07 -1.04 6.91
CA ILE A 41 8.32 -1.31 7.64
C ILE A 41 8.50 -2.79 7.99
N GLU A 42 7.46 -3.60 7.90
CA GLU A 42 7.52 -5.05 8.11
C GLU A 42 8.52 -5.73 7.16
N TRP A 43 8.74 -5.17 5.95
CA TRP A 43 9.76 -5.63 5.02
C TRP A 43 11.17 -5.60 5.63
N THR A 44 11.42 -4.69 6.55
CA THR A 44 12.71 -4.50 7.19
C THR A 44 12.93 -5.42 8.41
N TYR A 45 11.90 -6.18 8.81
CA TYR A 45 11.96 -7.13 9.93
C TYR A 45 11.82 -8.57 9.41
N PRO A 46 12.92 -9.34 9.31
CA PRO A 46 12.90 -10.69 8.75
C PRO A 46 11.87 -11.61 9.41
N GLY A 47 11.75 -11.56 10.73
CA GLY A 47 10.75 -12.34 11.46
C GLY A 47 9.32 -12.04 11.04
N ASN A 48 8.98 -10.78 10.75
CA ASN A 48 7.64 -10.42 10.26
C ASN A 48 7.37 -11.03 8.87
N ARG A 49 8.37 -11.06 8.00
CA ARG A 49 8.26 -11.70 6.68
C ARG A 49 8.04 -13.20 6.83
N SER A 50 8.90 -13.87 7.60
CA SER A 50 8.85 -15.33 7.79
C SER A 50 7.55 -15.79 8.46
N ALA A 51 6.98 -14.98 9.37
CA ALA A 51 5.75 -15.31 10.07
C ALA A 51 4.51 -15.39 9.16
N THR A 52 4.53 -14.80 7.97
CA THR A 52 3.30 -14.63 7.16
C THR A 52 2.92 -15.83 6.30
N GLY A 53 3.84 -16.76 6.02
CA GLY A 53 3.64 -17.83 5.05
C GLY A 53 3.65 -17.39 3.58
N LEU A 54 3.86 -16.10 3.29
CA LEU A 54 3.99 -15.56 1.94
C LEU A 54 5.34 -15.87 1.29
N PHE A 55 6.33 -16.18 2.13
CA PHE A 55 7.68 -16.53 1.75
C PHE A 55 7.91 -17.97 2.13
N GLY A 56 8.59 -18.75 1.29
CA GLY A 56 8.92 -20.15 1.64
C GLY A 56 9.75 -20.24 2.93
N ASN A 57 10.01 -21.45 3.38
CA ASN A 57 10.65 -21.71 4.70
C ASN A 57 12.17 -21.51 4.71
N THR A 58 12.79 -20.86 3.74
CA THR A 58 14.24 -20.70 3.68
C THR A 58 14.70 -19.26 3.85
N ASP A 59 15.73 -19.07 4.65
CA ASP A 59 16.11 -17.79 5.26
C ASP A 59 16.78 -16.76 4.34
N ARG A 60 17.00 -16.99 3.04
CA ARG A 60 17.91 -16.07 2.29
C ARG A 60 17.58 -15.66 0.88
N ASN A 61 16.70 -16.33 0.14
CA ASN A 61 16.34 -15.94 -1.24
C ASN A 61 14.91 -16.27 -1.61
N ASP A 62 14.02 -16.30 -0.65
CA ASP A 62 12.66 -16.71 -0.88
C ASP A 62 11.91 -15.67 -1.68
N LYS A 63 11.55 -16.08 -2.87
CA LYS A 63 10.61 -15.31 -3.66
C LYS A 63 9.26 -15.39 -2.97
N MET A 64 8.67 -14.22 -2.77
CA MET A 64 7.30 -14.14 -2.30
C MET A 64 6.36 -14.83 -3.29
N ASP A 65 5.45 -15.63 -2.78
CA ASP A 65 4.38 -16.20 -3.60
C ASP A 65 3.31 -15.12 -3.86
N TRP A 66 3.39 -14.52 -5.02
CA TRP A 66 2.46 -13.48 -5.45
C TRP A 66 1.04 -13.98 -5.68
N THR A 67 0.82 -15.30 -5.82
CA THR A 67 -0.53 -15.86 -5.94
C THR A 67 -1.28 -15.76 -4.61
N LEU A 68 -0.56 -15.87 -3.50
CA LEU A 68 -1.10 -15.75 -2.14
C LEU A 68 -1.29 -14.30 -1.69
N TRP A 69 -0.71 -13.34 -2.41
CA TRP A 69 -0.78 -11.92 -2.04
C TRP A 69 -2.19 -11.36 -1.99
N ARG A 70 -3.05 -11.81 -2.92
CA ARG A 70 -4.42 -11.30 -3.11
C ARG A 70 -5.50 -12.25 -2.60
N THR A 71 -5.12 -13.25 -1.82
CA THR A 71 -6.11 -14.15 -1.22
C THR A 71 -6.90 -13.42 -0.13
N PRO A 72 -8.21 -13.70 0.00
CA PRO A 72 -9.04 -13.12 1.06
C PRO A 72 -8.59 -13.54 2.46
N VAL A 73 -7.99 -14.72 2.57
CA VAL A 73 -7.44 -15.25 3.81
C VAL A 73 -5.92 -15.30 3.67
N PRO A 74 -5.17 -14.74 4.63
CA PRO A 74 -3.71 -14.83 4.60
C PRO A 74 -3.26 -16.28 4.77
N PRO A 75 -2.07 -16.67 4.26
CA PRO A 75 -1.59 -18.06 4.33
C PRO A 75 -1.47 -18.56 5.77
N ASN A 76 -0.97 -17.74 6.67
CA ASN A 76 -0.89 -18.05 8.09
C ASN A 76 -1.96 -17.30 8.88
N SER A 77 -2.71 -18.05 9.69
CA SER A 77 -3.68 -17.45 10.61
C SER A 77 -2.98 -16.71 11.77
N PRO A 78 -3.70 -15.86 12.54
CA PRO A 78 -3.16 -15.23 13.75
C PRO A 78 -2.54 -16.23 14.73
N GLU A 79 -3.14 -17.42 14.89
CA GLU A 79 -2.66 -18.48 15.78
C GLU A 79 -1.29 -19.01 15.34
N VAL A 80 -1.14 -19.27 14.03
CA VAL A 80 0.14 -19.72 13.44
C VAL A 80 1.21 -18.64 13.59
N VAL A 81 0.86 -17.39 13.35
CA VAL A 81 1.78 -16.25 13.52
C VAL A 81 2.20 -16.11 15.00
N ARG A 82 1.26 -16.23 15.94
CA ARG A 82 1.58 -16.22 17.39
C ARG A 82 2.52 -17.36 17.79
N GLU A 83 2.26 -18.56 17.30
CA GLU A 83 3.12 -19.71 17.57
C GLU A 83 4.52 -19.51 16.99
N PHE A 84 4.64 -18.99 15.78
CA PHE A 84 5.92 -18.60 15.20
C PHE A 84 6.68 -17.66 16.12
N TRP A 85 6.03 -16.59 16.63
CA TRP A 85 6.69 -15.62 17.50
C TRP A 85 7.07 -16.15 18.88
N ARG A 86 6.34 -17.12 19.44
CA ARG A 86 6.73 -17.79 20.69
C ARG A 86 8.07 -18.50 20.57
N ASN A 87 8.34 -19.06 19.40
CA ASN A 87 9.54 -19.83 19.10
C ASN A 87 10.65 -19.00 18.43
N TYR A 88 10.36 -17.76 18.05
CA TYR A 88 11.31 -16.89 17.38
C TYR A 88 12.32 -16.31 18.37
N PRO A 89 13.62 -16.19 18.00
CA PRO A 89 14.63 -15.63 18.89
C PRO A 89 14.26 -14.24 19.40
N ARG A 90 14.58 -13.98 20.66
CA ARG A 90 14.34 -12.66 21.27
C ARG A 90 15.03 -11.56 20.48
N GLN A 91 14.30 -10.47 20.25
CA GLN A 91 14.78 -9.34 19.49
C GLN A 91 15.06 -8.14 20.40
N THR A 92 16.17 -7.44 20.14
CA THR A 92 16.50 -6.17 20.81
C THR A 92 15.57 -5.06 20.31
N PHE A 93 15.43 -4.95 18.98
CA PHE A 93 14.60 -3.97 18.29
C PHE A 93 13.44 -4.67 17.58
N SER A 94 12.43 -5.09 18.31
CA SER A 94 11.22 -5.62 17.68
C SER A 94 10.37 -4.49 17.10
N ILE A 95 9.59 -4.80 16.06
CA ILE A 95 8.72 -3.83 15.40
C ILE A 95 7.76 -3.15 16.38
N GLY A 96 7.13 -3.90 17.28
CA GLY A 96 6.21 -3.35 18.29
C GLY A 96 6.90 -2.38 19.25
N LYS A 97 8.13 -2.71 19.73
CA LYS A 97 8.89 -1.79 20.59
C LYS A 97 9.29 -0.50 19.88
N THR A 98 9.70 -0.61 18.63
CA THR A 98 10.03 0.56 17.82
C THR A 98 8.80 1.41 17.57
N ALA A 99 7.69 0.81 17.19
CA ALA A 99 6.42 1.51 17.00
C ALA A 99 5.94 2.21 18.27
N ALA A 100 6.09 1.58 19.44
CA ALA A 100 5.74 2.18 20.72
C ALA A 100 6.51 3.47 21.00
N LYS A 101 7.82 3.49 20.68
CA LYS A 101 8.63 4.71 20.81
C LYS A 101 8.15 5.80 19.87
N LEU A 102 7.96 5.46 18.58
CA LEU A 102 7.52 6.43 17.57
C LEU A 102 6.12 7.00 17.88
N ALA A 103 5.18 6.15 18.27
CA ALA A 103 3.84 6.58 18.68
C ALA A 103 3.86 7.48 19.92
N LYS A 104 4.70 7.16 20.90
CA LYS A 104 4.91 8.00 22.10
C LYS A 104 5.41 9.40 21.68
N TRP A 105 6.48 9.46 20.90
CA TRP A 105 7.04 10.73 20.45
C TRP A 105 6.06 11.55 19.60
N SER A 106 5.24 10.87 18.78
CA SER A 106 4.19 11.53 18.02
C SER A 106 3.16 12.17 18.94
N ARG A 107 2.67 11.43 19.95
CA ARG A 107 1.68 11.94 20.90
C ARG A 107 2.22 13.02 21.84
N GLU A 108 3.52 13.05 22.10
CA GLU A 108 4.18 14.16 22.81
C GLU A 108 4.10 15.48 22.00
N MET A 109 4.05 15.40 20.69
CA MET A 109 4.01 16.55 19.80
C MET A 109 2.59 16.99 19.44
N ASP A 110 1.67 16.02 19.35
CA ASP A 110 0.27 16.26 18.99
C ASP A 110 -0.64 15.19 19.62
N THR A 111 -1.47 15.60 20.54
CA THR A 111 -2.45 14.76 21.23
C THR A 111 -3.83 14.74 20.57
N THR A 112 -4.02 15.50 19.49
CA THR A 112 -5.33 15.73 18.88
C THR A 112 -5.58 14.90 17.65
N ARG A 113 -4.52 14.38 17.01
CA ARG A 113 -4.60 13.62 15.77
C ARG A 113 -4.22 12.16 15.98
N TYR A 114 -4.82 11.31 15.17
CA TYR A 114 -4.57 9.87 15.18
C TYR A 114 -3.16 9.52 14.73
N VAL A 115 -2.59 8.49 15.36
CA VAL A 115 -1.33 7.85 14.96
C VAL A 115 -1.65 6.59 14.15
N ILE A 116 -1.12 6.53 12.95
CA ILE A 116 -1.33 5.42 12.01
C ILE A 116 0.00 4.85 11.52
N ALA A 117 -0.07 3.75 10.78
CA ALA A 117 1.01 3.24 9.94
C ALA A 117 0.43 2.49 8.73
N ASN A 118 1.20 2.43 7.65
CA ASN A 118 0.89 1.63 6.47
C ASN A 118 1.43 0.22 6.65
N LEU A 119 0.52 -0.74 6.78
CA LEU A 119 0.83 -2.14 7.05
C LEU A 119 0.78 -2.94 5.75
N ILE A 120 1.86 -3.62 5.43
CA ILE A 120 1.95 -4.48 4.24
C ILE A 120 1.79 -5.96 4.59
N LEU A 121 2.08 -6.36 5.82
CA LEU A 121 1.92 -7.71 6.36
C LEU A 121 0.98 -7.69 7.58
N PRO A 122 -0.32 -7.41 7.37
CA PRO A 122 -1.24 -7.06 8.46
C PRO A 122 -1.28 -8.08 9.60
N THR A 123 -1.47 -9.39 9.30
CA THR A 123 -1.59 -10.42 10.32
C THR A 123 -0.35 -10.46 11.23
N SER A 124 0.85 -10.37 10.64
CA SER A 124 2.09 -10.30 11.43
C SER A 124 2.14 -9.01 12.27
N SER A 125 1.70 -7.90 11.72
CA SER A 125 1.69 -6.62 12.44
C SER A 125 0.75 -6.62 13.64
N PHE A 126 -0.41 -7.24 13.52
CA PHE A 126 -1.33 -7.42 14.65
C PHE A 126 -0.74 -8.31 15.76
N GLU A 127 -0.03 -9.35 15.40
CA GLU A 127 0.49 -10.33 16.36
C GLU A 127 1.86 -9.97 16.96
N THR A 128 2.46 -8.85 16.56
CA THR A 128 3.76 -8.37 17.09
C THR A 128 3.66 -7.12 17.94
N GLY A 129 2.46 -6.67 18.24
CA GLY A 129 2.22 -5.44 19.01
C GLY A 129 2.43 -4.15 18.18
N TYR A 130 2.67 -4.26 16.86
CA TYR A 130 2.82 -3.07 16.03
C TYR A 130 1.51 -2.26 15.97
N THR A 131 0.39 -2.94 15.80
CA THR A 131 -0.91 -2.28 15.74
C THR A 131 -1.44 -1.81 17.10
N ASP A 132 -0.91 -2.30 18.21
CA ASP A 132 -1.41 -1.97 19.55
C ASP A 132 -1.30 -0.48 19.86
N VAL A 133 -0.29 0.17 19.29
CA VAL A 133 0.02 1.59 19.50
C VAL A 133 -0.60 2.51 18.45
N LEU A 134 -1.23 1.94 17.42
CA LEU A 134 -1.90 2.69 16.37
C LEU A 134 -3.36 2.94 16.71
N ASP A 135 -3.86 4.12 16.42
CA ASP A 135 -5.29 4.43 16.51
C ASP A 135 -6.02 3.84 15.29
N ILE A 136 -5.41 3.90 14.13
CA ILE A 136 -5.93 3.36 12.87
C ILE A 136 -4.87 2.41 12.27
N ALA A 137 -5.29 1.22 11.87
CA ALA A 137 -4.48 0.31 11.07
C ALA A 137 -4.67 0.65 9.58
N GLY A 138 -3.63 1.21 8.98
CA GLY A 138 -3.58 1.46 7.54
C GLY A 138 -3.09 0.22 6.80
N PHE A 139 -3.63 -0.05 5.62
CA PHE A 139 -3.24 -1.22 4.83
C PHE A 139 -2.74 -0.80 3.44
N SER A 140 -1.59 -1.35 3.06
CA SER A 140 -1.06 -1.21 1.71
C SER A 140 -1.46 -2.42 0.86
N TYR A 141 -2.26 -2.17 -0.19
CA TYR A 141 -2.64 -3.18 -1.22
C TYR A 141 -3.29 -4.46 -0.68
N LYS A 142 -4.12 -4.35 0.37
CA LYS A 142 -4.78 -5.52 1.02
C LYS A 142 -6.32 -5.50 0.99
N PRO A 143 -6.97 -4.97 -0.05
CA PRO A 143 -8.44 -4.88 -0.07
C PRO A 143 -9.12 -6.26 0.03
N ALA A 144 -8.49 -7.31 -0.49
CA ALA A 144 -9.03 -8.67 -0.40
C ALA A 144 -9.12 -9.21 1.03
N GLN A 145 -8.32 -8.68 1.96
CA GLN A 145 -8.25 -9.18 3.34
C GLN A 145 -9.06 -8.35 4.34
N TYR A 146 -9.75 -7.30 3.91
CA TYR A 146 -10.46 -6.40 4.84
C TYR A 146 -11.47 -7.13 5.71
N ASP A 147 -12.32 -7.99 5.11
CA ASP A 147 -13.35 -8.73 5.86
C ASP A 147 -12.73 -9.70 6.85
N TYR A 148 -11.69 -10.42 6.45
CA TYR A 148 -10.95 -11.32 7.33
C TYR A 148 -10.32 -10.57 8.52
N LEU A 149 -9.65 -9.45 8.24
CA LEU A 149 -9.02 -8.65 9.29
C LEU A 149 -10.07 -8.03 10.21
N ARG A 150 -11.21 -7.60 9.68
CA ARG A 150 -12.33 -7.10 10.50
C ARG A 150 -12.90 -8.18 11.42
N GLU A 151 -13.04 -9.39 10.93
CA GLU A 151 -13.49 -10.54 11.74
C GLU A 151 -12.53 -10.83 12.89
N LYS A 152 -11.22 -10.87 12.60
CA LYS A 152 -10.18 -11.21 13.59
C LYS A 152 -9.88 -10.07 14.57
N TYR A 153 -10.01 -8.82 14.13
CA TYR A 153 -9.65 -7.64 14.92
C TYR A 153 -10.79 -6.58 14.89
N PRO A 154 -11.96 -6.92 15.46
CA PRO A 154 -13.20 -6.15 15.28
C PRO A 154 -13.16 -4.73 15.87
N ASN A 155 -12.28 -4.48 16.83
CA ASN A 155 -12.20 -3.19 17.54
C ASN A 155 -11.20 -2.21 16.89
N LYS A 156 -10.49 -2.61 15.83
CA LYS A 156 -9.52 -1.75 15.17
C LYS A 156 -10.20 -0.94 14.06
N ILE A 157 -9.98 0.36 14.06
CA ILE A 157 -10.32 1.23 12.92
C ILE A 157 -9.37 0.89 11.78
N MET A 158 -9.91 0.73 10.58
CA MET A 158 -9.17 0.28 9.40
C MET A 158 -9.27 1.30 8.27
N MET A 159 -8.21 1.41 7.48
CA MET A 159 -8.13 2.33 6.33
C MET A 159 -7.23 1.73 5.24
N GLY A 160 -7.55 1.98 3.98
CA GLY A 160 -6.65 1.69 2.87
C GLY A 160 -5.66 2.85 2.69
N THR A 161 -4.46 2.72 3.18
CA THR A 161 -3.48 3.83 3.19
C THR A 161 -2.53 3.85 2.01
N GLU A 162 -2.51 2.77 1.22
CA GLU A 162 -1.80 2.72 -0.06
C GLU A 162 -2.50 1.76 -1.00
N ASN A 163 -3.11 2.29 -2.04
CA ASN A 163 -3.93 1.51 -2.97
C ASN A 163 -3.66 1.95 -4.41
N VAL A 164 -3.67 1.01 -5.34
CA VAL A 164 -3.59 1.38 -6.75
C VAL A 164 -4.88 2.05 -7.22
N PRO A 165 -4.82 2.99 -8.17
CA PRO A 165 -6.01 3.68 -8.69
C PRO A 165 -6.83 2.75 -9.60
N ARG A 166 -7.50 1.76 -9.00
CA ARG A 166 -8.30 0.74 -9.70
C ARG A 166 -9.66 0.59 -9.08
N TRP A 167 -10.66 0.25 -9.90
CA TRP A 167 -12.03 0.06 -9.46
C TRP A 167 -12.17 -0.92 -8.28
N TYR A 168 -11.50 -2.04 -8.29
CA TYR A 168 -11.64 -3.05 -7.22
C TYR A 168 -11.12 -2.57 -5.86
N GLU A 169 -10.09 -1.72 -5.83
CA GLU A 169 -9.56 -1.12 -4.61
C GLU A 169 -10.55 -0.10 -4.04
N TRP A 170 -11.09 0.76 -4.91
CA TRP A 170 -12.14 1.70 -4.56
C TRP A 170 -13.41 1.00 -4.08
N LYS A 171 -13.89 0.02 -4.85
CA LYS A 171 -15.07 -0.79 -4.51
C LYS A 171 -14.94 -1.45 -3.14
N ALA A 172 -13.76 -2.02 -2.84
CA ALA A 172 -13.52 -2.65 -1.54
C ALA A 172 -13.68 -1.68 -0.37
N CYS A 173 -13.42 -0.38 -0.58
CA CYS A 173 -13.60 0.63 0.46
C CYS A 173 -15.07 1.06 0.58
N ILE A 174 -15.73 1.40 -0.53
CA ILE A 174 -17.10 1.95 -0.49
C ILE A 174 -18.17 0.94 -0.08
N GLU A 175 -17.90 -0.36 -0.24
CA GLU A 175 -18.83 -1.42 0.17
C GLU A 175 -18.68 -1.80 1.65
N ARG A 176 -17.76 -1.17 2.40
CA ARG A 176 -17.47 -1.51 3.80
C ARG A 176 -17.47 -0.28 4.68
N ASP A 177 -18.48 -0.15 5.49
CA ASP A 177 -18.68 0.96 6.43
C ASP A 177 -17.59 1.05 7.52
N TYR A 178 -16.88 -0.05 7.77
CA TYR A 178 -15.77 -0.11 8.73
C TYR A 178 -14.40 0.29 8.13
N ILE A 179 -14.31 0.58 6.82
CA ILE A 179 -13.12 1.13 6.19
C ILE A 179 -13.26 2.64 6.15
N ALA A 180 -12.45 3.35 6.95
CA ALA A 180 -12.58 4.79 7.16
C ALA A 180 -12.22 5.65 5.92
N GLY A 181 -11.53 5.08 4.94
CA GLY A 181 -11.16 5.78 3.71
C GLY A 181 -10.07 5.08 2.93
N VAL A 182 -9.66 5.70 1.83
CA VAL A 182 -8.61 5.19 0.93
C VAL A 182 -7.68 6.31 0.48
N PHE A 183 -6.39 6.00 0.45
CA PHE A 183 -5.37 6.81 -0.22
C PHE A 183 -4.81 6.04 -1.40
N LEU A 184 -4.58 6.77 -2.49
CA LEU A 184 -4.01 6.19 -3.71
C LEU A 184 -2.48 6.32 -3.72
N TRP A 185 -1.81 5.28 -4.16
CA TRP A 185 -0.45 5.35 -4.59
C TRP A 185 -0.42 5.29 -6.13
N THR A 186 -0.25 6.38 -6.76
CA THR A 186 -0.06 7.74 -6.23
C THR A 186 -0.92 8.70 -7.03
N GLY A 187 -1.09 9.96 -6.58
CA GLY A 187 -1.89 10.96 -7.29
C GLY A 187 -1.23 11.49 -8.58
N VAL A 188 0.10 11.51 -8.63
CA VAL A 188 0.90 12.01 -9.76
C VAL A 188 2.05 11.04 -9.98
N ASP A 189 2.44 10.82 -11.23
CA ASP A 189 3.67 10.08 -11.56
C ASP A 189 4.89 10.72 -10.88
N TYR A 190 5.92 9.94 -10.63
CA TYR A 190 7.12 10.43 -9.97
C TYR A 190 8.40 9.87 -10.60
N LEU A 191 9.52 10.56 -10.34
CA LEU A 191 10.85 10.12 -10.74
C LEU A 191 11.40 9.14 -9.70
N GLY A 192 12.09 8.12 -10.15
CA GLY A 192 12.65 7.08 -9.29
C GLY A 192 11.82 5.79 -9.28
N GLU A 193 12.10 4.90 -8.34
CA GLU A 193 11.49 3.56 -8.19
C GLU A 193 11.26 2.78 -9.49
N ARG A 194 12.17 2.85 -10.40
CA ARG A 194 12.11 2.27 -11.74
C ARG A 194 12.08 0.75 -11.71
N ARG A 195 10.98 0.17 -11.26
CA ARG A 195 10.79 -1.29 -11.17
C ARG A 195 10.85 -1.89 -12.57
N ALA A 196 11.88 -2.70 -12.86
CA ALA A 196 12.02 -3.51 -14.06
C ALA A 196 11.81 -2.77 -15.40
N GLN A 197 11.79 -1.45 -15.41
CA GLN A 197 11.61 -0.65 -16.60
C GLN A 197 12.97 -0.28 -17.18
N GLN A 198 13.08 -0.40 -18.48
CA GLN A 198 14.32 -0.14 -19.18
C GLN A 198 14.37 1.31 -19.66
N TRP A 199 15.60 1.83 -19.81
CA TRP A 199 15.84 3.07 -20.52
C TRP A 199 15.09 3.07 -21.87
N PRO A 200 14.41 4.17 -22.30
CA PRO A 200 14.55 5.55 -21.77
C PRO A 200 13.52 5.96 -20.68
N GLN A 201 12.71 5.06 -20.14
CA GLN A 201 11.71 5.42 -19.15
C GLN A 201 12.38 5.91 -17.85
N LYS A 202 11.99 7.09 -17.39
CA LYS A 202 12.55 7.75 -16.21
C LYS A 202 11.55 7.86 -15.06
N ALA A 203 10.26 7.85 -15.38
CA ALA A 203 9.18 7.99 -14.41
C ALA A 203 8.54 6.64 -14.07
N THR A 204 7.97 6.55 -12.89
CA THR A 204 7.07 5.49 -12.49
C THR A 204 5.65 5.92 -12.78
N PRO A 205 4.96 5.29 -13.77
CA PRO A 205 3.65 5.72 -14.24
C PRO A 205 2.52 5.08 -13.41
N GLU A 206 2.43 5.45 -12.15
CA GLU A 206 1.44 4.90 -11.20
C GLU A 206 0.26 5.85 -10.97
N GLY A 207 0.40 7.14 -11.30
CA GLY A 207 -0.58 8.17 -11.01
C GLY A 207 -1.70 8.32 -12.05
N PRO A 208 -2.87 8.82 -11.67
CA PRO A 208 -3.89 9.32 -12.57
C PRO A 208 -3.46 10.61 -13.30
N LEU A 209 -2.45 11.32 -12.79
CA LEU A 209 -1.79 12.44 -13.47
C LEU A 209 -0.38 12.05 -13.86
N ASP A 210 0.09 12.53 -15.01
CA ASP A 210 1.48 12.35 -15.41
C ASP A 210 2.42 13.34 -14.70
N LEU A 211 3.73 13.28 -15.00
CA LEU A 211 4.75 14.19 -14.41
C LEU A 211 4.49 15.68 -14.68
N ALA A 212 3.78 16.01 -15.74
CA ALA A 212 3.44 17.38 -16.10
C ALA A 212 2.05 17.81 -15.60
N GLY A 213 1.36 16.90 -14.87
CA GLY A 213 0.03 17.15 -14.34
C GLY A 213 -1.10 16.91 -15.34
N PHE A 214 -0.83 16.32 -16.49
CA PHE A 214 -1.89 16.00 -17.46
C PHE A 214 -2.68 14.77 -17.01
N PRO A 215 -4.04 14.84 -17.09
CA PRO A 215 -4.89 13.75 -16.66
C PRO A 215 -4.84 12.56 -17.61
N ARG A 216 -4.85 11.35 -17.02
CA ARG A 216 -4.99 10.07 -17.71
C ARG A 216 -6.41 9.55 -17.60
N GLY A 217 -6.71 8.43 -18.26
CA GLY A 217 -8.02 7.79 -18.18
C GLY A 217 -8.46 7.50 -16.74
N SER A 218 -7.55 7.04 -15.89
CA SER A 218 -7.82 6.81 -14.47
C SER A 218 -8.21 8.07 -13.69
N TYR A 219 -7.72 9.24 -14.07
CA TYR A 219 -8.15 10.52 -13.48
C TYR A 219 -9.66 10.73 -13.65
N TYR A 220 -10.17 10.57 -14.88
CA TYR A 220 -11.59 10.77 -15.16
C TYR A 220 -12.45 9.68 -14.50
N GLN A 221 -11.93 8.46 -14.42
CA GLN A 221 -12.59 7.40 -13.67
C GLN A 221 -12.76 7.78 -12.20
N PHE A 222 -11.70 8.23 -11.52
CA PHE A 222 -11.79 8.65 -10.13
C PHE A 222 -12.60 9.95 -9.96
N LYS A 223 -12.51 10.88 -10.92
CA LYS A 223 -13.39 12.05 -10.92
C LYS A 223 -14.86 11.62 -10.92
N SER A 224 -15.25 10.62 -11.70
CA SER A 224 -16.63 10.11 -11.74
C SER A 224 -17.08 9.43 -10.43
N PHE A 225 -16.14 8.99 -9.58
CA PHE A 225 -16.47 8.42 -8.26
C PHE A 225 -16.60 9.48 -7.17
N TRP A 226 -15.89 10.59 -7.32
CA TRP A 226 -15.75 11.61 -6.28
C TRP A 226 -16.57 12.87 -6.51
N THR A 227 -17.24 12.97 -7.67
CA THR A 227 -18.09 14.11 -7.98
C THR A 227 -19.46 13.65 -8.47
N ASP A 228 -20.48 14.46 -8.25
CA ASP A 228 -21.84 14.23 -8.76
C ASP A 228 -22.02 14.67 -10.20
N GLU A 229 -21.00 15.29 -10.80
CA GLU A 229 -21.01 15.72 -12.19
C GLU A 229 -20.84 14.54 -13.14
N PRO A 230 -21.64 14.45 -14.21
CA PRO A 230 -21.40 13.47 -15.26
C PRO A 230 -20.03 13.65 -15.89
N VAL A 231 -19.26 12.56 -15.97
CA VAL A 231 -17.91 12.58 -16.54
C VAL A 231 -17.88 11.71 -17.79
N ILE A 232 -17.49 12.29 -18.91
CA ILE A 232 -17.23 11.61 -20.18
C ILE A 232 -15.83 11.98 -20.64
N ALA A 233 -14.99 10.98 -20.88
CA ALA A 233 -13.66 11.17 -21.42
C ALA A 233 -13.42 10.14 -22.54
N ILE A 234 -12.98 10.62 -23.69
CA ILE A 234 -12.69 9.79 -24.85
C ILE A 234 -11.19 9.83 -25.12
N TYR A 235 -10.58 8.67 -25.14
CA TYR A 235 -9.17 8.50 -25.46
C TYR A 235 -9.02 7.59 -26.66
N THR A 236 -8.03 7.91 -27.49
CA THR A 236 -7.64 7.07 -28.62
C THR A 236 -6.25 6.49 -28.38
N GLN A 237 -6.07 5.24 -28.71
CA GLN A 237 -4.77 4.60 -28.68
C GLN A 237 -4.15 4.61 -30.07
N THR A 238 -2.82 4.74 -30.13
CA THR A 238 -2.10 4.53 -31.38
C THR A 238 -2.31 3.10 -31.86
N ALA A 239 -2.24 2.87 -33.18
CA ALA A 239 -2.42 1.55 -33.79
C ALA A 239 -1.48 0.47 -33.16
N LYS A 240 -0.29 0.88 -32.71
CA LYS A 240 0.68 -0.02 -32.03
C LYS A 240 0.17 -0.50 -30.68
N LEU A 241 -0.48 0.36 -29.90
CA LEU A 241 -0.98 0.06 -28.55
C LEU A 241 -2.41 -0.49 -28.57
N SER A 242 -3.15 -0.30 -29.67
CA SER A 242 -4.51 -0.77 -29.81
C SER A 242 -4.61 -2.29 -29.59
N ILE A 243 -5.63 -2.70 -28.86
CA ILE A 243 -6.03 -4.11 -28.71
C ILE A 243 -6.65 -4.69 -29.98
N PHE A 244 -7.02 -3.83 -30.93
CA PHE A 244 -7.58 -4.21 -32.21
C PHE A 244 -6.52 -4.19 -33.30
N LYS A 245 -6.72 -5.01 -34.32
CA LYS A 245 -5.95 -5.02 -35.58
C LYS A 245 -6.92 -5.23 -36.73
N LYS A 246 -6.48 -4.91 -37.95
CA LYS A 246 -7.18 -5.36 -39.14
C LYS A 246 -6.71 -6.77 -39.48
N ASP A 247 -7.63 -7.64 -39.87
CA ASP A 247 -7.34 -8.93 -40.49
C ASP A 247 -6.97 -8.78 -41.99
N ALA A 248 -6.79 -9.89 -42.69
CA ALA A 248 -6.44 -9.90 -44.12
C ALA A 248 -7.53 -9.26 -45.03
N ASP A 249 -8.78 -9.33 -44.59
CA ASP A 249 -9.94 -8.80 -45.28
C ASP A 249 -10.27 -7.36 -44.90
N GLY A 250 -9.47 -6.76 -44.02
CA GLY A 250 -9.64 -5.38 -43.57
C GLY A 250 -10.63 -5.20 -42.41
N ASN A 251 -11.22 -6.26 -41.87
CA ASN A 251 -12.12 -6.19 -40.74
C ASN A 251 -11.35 -5.90 -39.44
N VAL A 252 -11.98 -5.17 -38.51
CA VAL A 252 -11.41 -4.90 -37.20
C VAL A 252 -11.64 -6.11 -36.29
N VAL A 253 -10.55 -6.74 -35.85
CA VAL A 253 -10.57 -7.91 -34.96
C VAL A 253 -9.70 -7.67 -33.75
N GLU A 254 -10.03 -8.34 -32.63
CA GLU A 254 -9.24 -8.24 -31.42
C GLU A 254 -7.89 -8.98 -31.55
N LYS A 255 -6.83 -8.36 -31.06
CA LYS A 255 -5.50 -8.98 -30.98
C LYS A 255 -5.41 -10.02 -29.85
N LYS A 256 -6.21 -9.85 -28.80
CA LYS A 256 -6.22 -10.70 -27.58
C LYS A 256 -7.64 -10.90 -27.08
N LYS A 257 -8.01 -12.14 -26.86
CA LYS A 257 -9.32 -12.52 -26.31
C LYS A 257 -9.53 -12.09 -24.84
N ASP A 258 -8.46 -11.80 -24.12
CA ASP A 258 -8.47 -11.52 -22.67
C ASP A 258 -8.30 -10.01 -22.34
N TYR A 259 -8.77 -9.11 -23.20
CA TYR A 259 -8.55 -7.69 -23.00
C TYR A 259 -9.17 -7.16 -21.69
N TRP A 260 -10.20 -7.79 -21.18
CA TRP A 260 -10.78 -7.49 -19.86
C TRP A 260 -9.76 -7.57 -18.72
N LYS A 261 -8.80 -8.47 -18.83
CA LYS A 261 -7.67 -8.56 -17.89
C LYS A 261 -6.68 -7.41 -18.05
N LEU A 262 -6.73 -6.74 -19.19
CA LEU A 262 -5.92 -5.56 -19.50
C LEU A 262 -6.64 -4.25 -19.17
N ALA A 263 -7.96 -4.28 -18.97
CA ALA A 263 -8.74 -3.09 -18.67
C ALA A 263 -8.13 -2.22 -17.56
N PRO A 264 -7.65 -2.78 -16.43
CA PRO A 264 -6.95 -1.99 -15.41
C PRO A 264 -5.65 -1.34 -15.91
N ARG A 265 -4.96 -1.97 -16.88
CA ARG A 265 -3.74 -1.42 -17.49
C ARG A 265 -4.03 -0.40 -18.59
N VAL A 266 -5.13 -0.57 -19.31
CA VAL A 266 -5.57 0.39 -20.32
C VAL A 266 -5.92 1.72 -19.67
N TRP A 267 -6.59 1.69 -18.53
CA TRP A 267 -6.92 2.90 -17.77
C TRP A 267 -5.69 3.61 -17.16
N GLN A 268 -4.59 2.90 -16.98
CA GLN A 268 -3.35 3.46 -16.43
C GLN A 268 -2.40 4.01 -17.52
N ASN A 269 -2.55 3.58 -18.76
CA ASN A 269 -1.59 3.87 -19.83
C ASN A 269 -2.16 4.74 -20.96
N VAL A 270 -3.32 5.32 -20.78
CA VAL A 270 -3.95 6.22 -21.76
C VAL A 270 -3.83 7.66 -21.28
#